data_4898587bc0ef7c08c681d2b16c30b112
#
_entry.id   4898587bc0ef7c08c681d2b16c30b112
#
_cell.length_a   1.000
_cell.length_b   1.000
_cell.length_c   1.000
_cell.angle_alpha   90.00
_cell.angle_beta   90.00
_cell.angle_gamma   90.00
#
_symmetry.space_group_name_H-M   'P 1'
#
loop_
_entity.id
_entity.type
_entity.pdbx_description
1 polymer ?
#
loop_
_entity_poly.entity_id
_entity_poly.type
_entity_poly.pdbx_seq_one_letter_code
_entity_poly.pdbx_strand_id
1 'polypeptide(L)'
;MRAIADSQQQPADHPLAGREMSGAEMIVQVIADEGVDVVFGYSGGAILPTYDAVFRFNKDNPGSDGNGALPLIVPANEQGAGFMAAGYSRATGKVGTVMVTSGPGATNMVTPVRDSAADSVPIVLICGQVPCAAIGTDAFQEAPITAVMGSVAKHVFLVTDPTRLEATIRTAYEIARTGRPGPVVVDVPKDVQNWSGTFHGSARLEIPGYRKRLQRVTDSVLEDADCQSFLQLLSESDRPLIYAGGGVVNGNASAAMRRFADRFGVPVTTTLMGIGASDTTEDLSLHMLGMHGMAYANYAVEDCDFLIAAAARFDDRVAGVPQRFAPNARHIAHFDIDPSEIDKVKSVSWHHTGVLDRDLDAIVDYADRVNFVKRFETWHDEVAALKRNHALDYDRESALIQPNAVIEAINAITVGEAIISTGVGQHQMWAAQYFDFREPRLWLTSGSMGTMGFGVPAAIGAQFGRPDKLVIDIDGDASIRMNLGELETVTTYGLPVKIVVLNNYGDGMVRQWQKLYYKGRLSASDKSLHRKDFVRAAKADGFEYAVRLDDKAKLEQTIAEFIGFEGPAFLEVIIDPDASVYPMVGPGQSYSEMITGDFIASRGSDDDKDVSQTESF
;
A
#
# COMPACT_ATOMS: atom_id res chain seq x y z
N MET A 1 10.77 -11.81 7.03
CA MET A 1 10.71 -12.50 8.33
C MET A 1 11.86 -13.48 8.62
N ARG A 2 12.61 -13.96 7.63
CA ARG A 2 13.87 -14.69 7.90
C ARG A 2 14.86 -13.93 8.81
N ALA A 3 14.77 -12.61 8.88
CA ALA A 3 15.67 -11.76 9.69
C ALA A 3 15.55 -11.91 11.22
N ILE A 4 14.52 -12.59 11.76
CA ILE A 4 14.40 -12.79 13.21
C ILE A 4 15.09 -14.08 13.66
N ALA A 5 15.12 -15.11 12.81
CA ALA A 5 15.84 -16.36 13.10
C ALA A 5 17.37 -16.16 13.09
N ASP A 6 17.88 -15.24 12.26
CA ASP A 6 19.31 -14.92 12.19
C ASP A 6 19.81 -14.01 13.33
N SER A 7 18.90 -13.44 14.15
CA SER A 7 19.31 -12.52 15.24
C SER A 7 19.80 -13.22 16.51
N GLN A 8 19.83 -14.55 16.57
CA GLN A 8 20.36 -15.32 17.72
C GLN A 8 21.84 -15.75 17.56
N GLN A 9 22.42 -15.58 16.38
CA GLN A 9 23.87 -15.66 16.29
C GLN A 9 24.45 -14.39 16.89
N GLN A 10 25.36 -14.51 17.88
CA GLN A 10 26.20 -13.38 18.29
C GLN A 10 26.83 -12.82 17.02
N PRO A 11 26.55 -11.54 16.67
CA PRO A 11 27.14 -10.97 15.45
C PRO A 11 28.65 -11.07 15.60
N ALA A 12 29.32 -11.57 14.54
CA ALA A 12 30.76 -11.37 14.39
C ALA A 12 31.04 -9.88 14.63
N ASP A 13 32.12 -9.54 15.33
CA ASP A 13 32.46 -8.16 15.63
C ASP A 13 32.36 -7.34 14.33
N HIS A 14 31.52 -6.30 14.33
CA HIS A 14 31.35 -5.44 13.17
C HIS A 14 32.73 -4.86 12.77
N PRO A 15 33.10 -4.80 11.46
CA PRO A 15 34.42 -4.36 11.04
C PRO A 15 34.84 -2.98 11.56
N LEU A 16 33.86 -2.13 11.86
CA LEU A 16 34.07 -0.77 12.39
C LEU A 16 33.82 -0.67 13.90
N ALA A 17 33.56 -1.79 14.59
CA ALA A 17 33.37 -1.79 16.05
C ALA A 17 34.63 -1.25 16.76
N GLY A 18 34.43 -0.38 17.75
CA GLY A 18 35.53 0.30 18.45
C GLY A 18 36.06 1.56 17.77
N ARG A 19 35.61 1.89 16.56
CA ARG A 19 36.02 3.11 15.85
C ARG A 19 35.31 4.33 16.43
N GLU A 20 36.04 5.45 16.58
CA GLU A 20 35.48 6.76 16.84
C GLU A 20 34.78 7.29 15.61
N MET A 21 33.49 7.66 15.74
CA MET A 21 32.66 8.21 14.68
C MET A 21 31.84 9.38 15.19
N SER A 22 31.52 10.34 14.31
CA SER A 22 30.47 11.32 14.62
C SER A 22 29.09 10.66 14.65
N GLY A 23 28.14 11.26 15.33
CA GLY A 23 26.75 10.78 15.35
C GLY A 23 26.17 10.69 13.94
N ALA A 24 26.49 11.64 13.07
CA ALA A 24 26.11 11.63 11.66
C ALA A 24 26.67 10.41 10.90
N GLU A 25 27.95 10.07 11.10
CA GLU A 25 28.57 8.87 10.51
C GLU A 25 27.95 7.59 11.05
N MET A 26 27.60 7.55 12.36
CA MET A 26 26.89 6.40 12.94
C MET A 26 25.51 6.20 12.32
N ILE A 27 24.75 7.28 12.09
CA ILE A 27 23.44 7.21 11.41
C ILE A 27 23.59 6.56 10.04
N VAL A 28 24.52 7.07 9.21
CA VAL A 28 24.74 6.58 7.83
C VAL A 28 25.22 5.13 7.84
N GLN A 29 26.15 4.78 8.73
CA GLN A 29 26.65 3.41 8.85
C GLN A 29 25.54 2.43 9.24
N VAL A 30 24.68 2.78 10.21
CA VAL A 30 23.55 1.93 10.60
C VAL A 30 22.54 1.77 9.47
N ILE A 31 22.25 2.83 8.71
CA ILE A 31 21.38 2.75 7.52
C ILE A 31 21.94 1.74 6.52
N ALA A 32 23.26 1.80 6.24
CA ALA A 32 23.92 0.86 5.34
C ALA A 32 23.91 -0.58 5.89
N ASP A 33 24.15 -0.77 7.19
CA ASP A 33 24.11 -2.08 7.86
C ASP A 33 22.72 -2.72 7.85
N GLU A 34 21.66 -1.91 7.87
CA GLU A 34 20.27 -2.40 7.78
C GLU A 34 19.87 -2.74 6.33
N GLY A 35 20.81 -2.66 5.37
CA GLY A 35 20.61 -3.07 3.98
C GLY A 35 19.78 -2.07 3.15
N VAL A 36 19.79 -0.81 3.55
CA VAL A 36 19.15 0.27 2.78
C VAL A 36 20.03 0.58 1.58
N ASP A 37 19.42 0.58 0.41
CA ASP A 37 20.09 0.82 -0.89
C ASP A 37 19.69 2.16 -1.53
N VAL A 38 18.73 2.88 -0.94
CA VAL A 38 18.33 4.23 -1.36
C VAL A 38 17.70 4.98 -0.19
N VAL A 39 17.99 6.27 -0.07
CA VAL A 39 17.39 7.19 0.90
C VAL A 39 16.68 8.30 0.16
N PHE A 40 15.48 8.65 0.60
CA PHE A 40 14.72 9.80 0.09
C PHE A 40 14.78 10.94 1.11
N GLY A 41 14.91 12.18 0.66
CA GLY A 41 14.93 13.24 1.65
C GLY A 41 15.18 14.63 1.09
N TYR A 42 14.89 15.63 1.91
CA TYR A 42 15.09 17.04 1.57
C TYR A 42 15.98 17.71 2.60
N SER A 43 16.96 18.47 2.14
CA SER A 43 17.99 19.08 2.99
C SER A 43 17.44 20.24 3.83
N GLY A 44 18.20 20.60 4.88
CA GLY A 44 17.94 21.77 5.71
C GLY A 44 18.91 21.83 6.90
N GLY A 45 18.96 22.95 7.58
CA GLY A 45 20.01 23.27 8.53
C GLY A 45 20.25 22.26 9.65
N ALA A 46 19.19 21.60 10.14
CA ALA A 46 19.29 20.67 11.26
C ALA A 46 19.74 19.26 10.87
N ILE A 47 19.64 18.87 9.57
CA ILE A 47 20.06 17.54 9.08
C ILE A 47 21.38 17.58 8.30
N LEU A 48 21.96 18.75 8.05
CA LEU A 48 23.18 18.91 7.26
C LEU A 48 24.36 18.04 7.73
N PRO A 49 24.63 17.82 9.02
CA PRO A 49 25.72 16.93 9.43
C PRO A 49 25.55 15.50 8.87
N THR A 50 24.34 14.97 8.89
CA THR A 50 24.04 13.63 8.34
C THR A 50 24.11 13.62 6.80
N TYR A 51 23.66 14.68 6.13
CA TYR A 51 23.78 14.79 4.64
C TYR A 51 25.25 14.85 4.19
N ASP A 52 26.11 15.57 4.92
CA ASP A 52 27.53 15.58 4.66
C ASP A 52 28.18 14.19 4.90
N ALA A 53 27.72 13.49 5.93
CA ALA A 53 28.16 12.11 6.18
C ALA A 53 27.76 11.15 5.06
N VAL A 54 26.54 11.27 4.49
CA VAL A 54 26.13 10.50 3.29
C VAL A 54 27.03 10.80 2.09
N PHE A 55 27.33 12.07 1.85
CA PHE A 55 28.23 12.46 0.75
C PHE A 55 29.60 11.82 0.89
N ARG A 56 30.21 11.89 2.11
CA ARG A 56 31.51 11.26 2.40
C ARG A 56 31.43 9.74 2.27
N PHE A 57 30.39 9.11 2.81
CA PHE A 57 30.18 7.66 2.70
C PHE A 57 30.11 7.20 1.24
N ASN A 58 29.34 7.87 0.40
CA ASN A 58 29.20 7.54 -1.01
C ASN A 58 30.50 7.75 -1.81
N LYS A 59 31.31 8.77 -1.44
CA LYS A 59 32.63 8.99 -2.03
C LYS A 59 33.58 7.84 -1.74
N ASP A 60 33.54 7.29 -0.53
CA ASP A 60 34.38 6.17 -0.10
C ASP A 60 33.83 4.81 -0.58
N ASN A 61 32.53 4.76 -0.89
CA ASN A 61 31.80 3.58 -1.37
C ASN A 61 31.04 3.93 -2.67
N PRO A 62 31.69 3.97 -3.82
CA PRO A 62 31.10 4.52 -5.06
C PRO A 62 29.92 3.72 -5.63
N GLY A 63 29.65 2.50 -5.14
CA GLY A 63 28.63 1.62 -5.72
C GLY A 63 29.02 1.06 -7.08
N SER A 64 28.20 0.18 -7.64
CA SER A 64 28.47 -0.46 -8.94
C SER A 64 28.22 0.47 -10.13
N ASP A 65 27.37 1.46 -9.97
CA ASP A 65 26.97 2.44 -11.00
C ASP A 65 27.67 3.81 -10.85
N GLY A 66 28.51 3.96 -9.82
CA GLY A 66 29.23 5.19 -9.52
C GLY A 66 28.42 6.26 -8.78
N ASN A 67 27.14 6.01 -8.47
CA ASN A 67 26.25 6.95 -7.75
C ASN A 67 26.39 6.87 -6.22
N GLY A 68 27.25 5.98 -5.72
CA GLY A 68 27.42 5.69 -4.29
C GLY A 68 26.60 4.49 -3.82
N ALA A 69 27.06 3.86 -2.75
CA ALA A 69 26.38 2.71 -2.16
C ALA A 69 25.09 3.06 -1.43
N LEU A 70 24.86 4.35 -1.16
CA LEU A 70 23.67 4.87 -0.48
C LEU A 70 23.20 6.17 -1.16
N PRO A 71 22.65 6.10 -2.39
CA PRO A 71 22.17 7.29 -3.09
C PRO A 71 21.07 8.01 -2.29
N LEU A 72 21.16 9.34 -2.28
CA LEU A 72 20.20 10.21 -1.62
C LEU A 72 19.39 10.93 -2.72
N ILE A 73 18.10 10.58 -2.80
CA ILE A 73 17.17 11.11 -3.79
C ILE A 73 16.46 12.32 -3.21
N VAL A 74 16.56 13.45 -3.93
CA VAL A 74 15.96 14.72 -3.49
C VAL A 74 14.68 14.98 -4.30
N PRO A 75 13.50 14.92 -3.66
CA PRO A 75 12.21 15.20 -4.27
C PRO A 75 11.93 16.71 -4.35
N ALA A 76 10.77 17.07 -4.91
CA ALA A 76 10.29 18.44 -4.89
C ALA A 76 9.95 18.95 -3.47
N ASN A 77 9.49 18.04 -2.59
CA ASN A 77 9.21 18.35 -1.18
C ASN A 77 9.27 17.10 -0.30
N GLU A 78 9.25 17.28 1.02
CA GLU A 78 9.39 16.19 1.99
C GLU A 78 8.20 15.21 1.97
N GLN A 79 6.99 15.67 1.65
CA GLN A 79 5.83 14.79 1.50
C GLN A 79 6.06 13.80 0.34
N GLY A 80 6.62 14.28 -0.78
CA GLY A 80 7.06 13.43 -1.88
C GLY A 80 8.07 12.39 -1.44
N ALA A 81 9.10 12.78 -0.66
CA ALA A 81 10.07 11.83 -0.09
C ALA A 81 9.41 10.71 0.71
N GLY A 82 8.42 11.06 1.52
CA GLY A 82 7.68 10.10 2.33
C GLY A 82 6.90 9.09 1.51
N PHE A 83 6.22 9.54 0.45
CA PHE A 83 5.51 8.64 -0.46
C PHE A 83 6.44 7.84 -1.35
N MET A 84 7.61 8.38 -1.74
CA MET A 84 8.66 7.58 -2.41
C MET A 84 9.12 6.43 -1.53
N ALA A 85 9.42 6.69 -0.25
CA ALA A 85 9.80 5.64 0.69
C ALA A 85 8.67 4.60 0.90
N ALA A 86 7.41 5.04 0.93
CA ALA A 86 6.26 4.15 1.01
C ALA A 86 6.10 3.30 -0.26
N GLY A 87 6.26 3.89 -1.46
CA GLY A 87 6.23 3.18 -2.73
C GLY A 87 7.36 2.15 -2.86
N TYR A 88 8.58 2.54 -2.49
CA TYR A 88 9.73 1.64 -2.40
C TYR A 88 9.45 0.44 -1.47
N SER A 89 8.92 0.73 -0.27
CA SER A 89 8.62 -0.31 0.71
C SER A 89 7.54 -1.28 0.22
N ARG A 90 6.47 -0.78 -0.39
CA ARG A 90 5.39 -1.59 -0.96
C ARG A 90 5.89 -2.49 -2.09
N ALA A 91 6.69 -1.94 -3.01
CA ALA A 91 7.20 -2.67 -4.18
C ALA A 91 8.26 -3.72 -3.82
N THR A 92 9.08 -3.47 -2.78
CA THR A 92 10.23 -4.33 -2.43
C THR A 92 10.00 -5.21 -1.20
N GLY A 93 9.12 -4.79 -0.29
CA GLY A 93 9.00 -5.39 1.05
C GLY A 93 10.09 -4.99 2.04
N LYS A 94 11.03 -4.12 1.63
CA LYS A 94 12.08 -3.56 2.49
C LYS A 94 11.56 -2.35 3.27
N VAL A 95 12.30 -1.90 4.28
CA VAL A 95 11.98 -0.67 5.02
C VAL A 95 12.38 0.54 4.17
N GLY A 96 11.42 1.43 3.89
CA GLY A 96 11.70 2.71 3.24
C GLY A 96 12.39 3.66 4.21
N THR A 97 13.36 4.45 3.73
CA THR A 97 14.13 5.36 4.58
C THR A 97 14.02 6.79 4.09
N VAL A 98 13.69 7.70 5.03
CA VAL A 98 13.55 9.13 4.75
C VAL A 98 14.39 9.94 5.72
N MET A 99 15.06 10.99 5.21
CA MET A 99 15.78 11.94 6.04
C MET A 99 15.34 13.36 5.71
N VAL A 100 14.89 14.12 6.72
CA VAL A 100 14.42 15.51 6.56
C VAL A 100 14.94 16.42 7.67
N THR A 101 14.83 17.72 7.45
CA THR A 101 15.20 18.70 8.46
C THR A 101 14.12 18.88 9.54
N SER A 102 14.39 19.72 10.53
CA SER A 102 13.44 20.11 11.59
C SER A 102 12.30 20.98 11.07
N GLY A 103 11.36 21.31 11.93
CA GLY A 103 10.28 22.25 11.66
C GLY A 103 9.44 21.83 10.46
N PRO A 104 9.38 22.66 9.40
CA PRO A 104 8.55 22.38 8.24
C PRO A 104 8.91 21.06 7.53
N GLY A 105 10.19 20.68 7.50
CA GLY A 105 10.62 19.42 6.91
C GLY A 105 9.99 18.22 7.60
N ALA A 106 10.07 18.17 8.94
CA ALA A 106 9.48 17.11 9.72
C ALA A 106 7.94 17.15 9.70
N THR A 107 7.31 18.34 9.75
CA THR A 107 5.84 18.45 9.73
C THR A 107 5.22 18.10 8.38
N ASN A 108 5.90 18.32 7.25
CA ASN A 108 5.47 17.84 5.94
C ASN A 108 5.38 16.31 5.86
N MET A 109 6.05 15.59 6.76
CA MET A 109 6.02 14.13 6.83
C MET A 109 4.78 13.55 7.54
N VAL A 110 3.93 14.37 8.17
CA VAL A 110 2.77 13.88 8.95
C VAL A 110 1.85 13.01 8.10
N THR A 111 1.48 13.46 6.92
CA THR A 111 0.59 12.70 6.02
C THR A 111 1.22 11.39 5.56
N PRO A 112 2.46 11.33 5.01
CA PRO A 112 3.09 10.07 4.63
C PRO A 112 3.29 9.09 5.78
N VAL A 113 3.62 9.59 6.97
CA VAL A 113 3.75 8.75 8.18
C VAL A 113 2.39 8.16 8.56
N ARG A 114 1.32 8.97 8.58
CA ARG A 114 -0.02 8.46 8.90
C ARG A 114 -0.54 7.49 7.84
N ASP A 115 -0.31 7.75 6.56
CA ASP A 115 -0.65 6.86 5.44
C ASP A 115 0.04 5.49 5.62
N SER A 116 1.35 5.50 5.83
CA SER A 116 2.13 4.29 6.07
C SER A 116 1.68 3.52 7.31
N ALA A 117 1.29 4.21 8.40
CA ALA A 117 0.76 3.57 9.61
C ALA A 117 -0.59 2.91 9.35
N ALA A 118 -1.47 3.57 8.61
CA ALA A 118 -2.81 3.07 8.31
C ALA A 118 -2.76 1.80 7.44
N ASP A 119 -1.83 1.74 6.48
CA ASP A 119 -1.66 0.61 5.55
C ASP A 119 -0.57 -0.39 6.00
N SER A 120 -0.03 -0.22 7.21
CA SER A 120 0.99 -1.14 7.77
C SER A 120 2.26 -1.23 6.92
N VAL A 121 2.75 -0.10 6.43
CA VAL A 121 3.94 0.02 5.58
C VAL A 121 5.15 0.42 6.43
N PRO A 122 6.25 -0.35 6.44
CA PRO A 122 7.41 -0.03 7.24
C PRO A 122 8.25 1.07 6.57
N ILE A 123 8.35 2.22 7.24
CA ILE A 123 9.30 3.28 6.91
C ILE A 123 10.03 3.75 8.17
N VAL A 124 11.26 4.19 8.01
CA VAL A 124 12.03 4.88 9.06
C VAL A 124 12.27 6.32 8.61
N LEU A 125 11.75 7.25 9.40
CA LEU A 125 11.93 8.68 9.20
C LEU A 125 12.96 9.20 10.21
N ILE A 126 14.06 9.75 9.72
CA ILE A 126 15.08 10.43 10.52
C ILE A 126 14.90 11.93 10.33
N CYS A 127 14.47 12.63 11.38
CA CYS A 127 14.32 14.07 11.38
C CYS A 127 15.55 14.71 12.07
N GLY A 128 16.11 15.74 11.46
CA GLY A 128 16.96 16.64 12.20
C GLY A 128 16.14 17.48 13.19
N GLN A 129 16.72 17.83 14.34
CA GLN A 129 16.09 18.70 15.35
C GLN A 129 17.04 19.82 15.72
N VAL A 130 16.52 20.90 16.30
CA VAL A 130 17.32 21.94 16.91
C VAL A 130 18.21 21.36 18.01
N PRO A 131 19.37 21.96 18.37
CA PRO A 131 20.22 21.43 19.45
C PRO A 131 19.44 21.20 20.73
N CYS A 132 19.82 20.19 21.51
CA CYS A 132 19.13 19.80 22.75
C CYS A 132 18.82 20.96 23.69
N ALA A 133 19.75 21.91 23.83
CA ALA A 133 19.58 23.09 24.69
C ALA A 133 18.53 24.10 24.14
N ALA A 134 18.16 24.00 22.87
CA ALA A 134 17.20 24.89 22.24
C ALA A 134 15.78 24.30 22.21
N ILE A 135 15.61 23.02 22.51
CA ILE A 135 14.29 22.37 22.54
C ILE A 135 13.42 23.01 23.62
N GLY A 136 12.22 23.44 23.25
CA GLY A 136 11.26 24.11 24.15
C GLY A 136 11.48 25.60 24.32
N THR A 137 12.32 26.23 23.47
CA THR A 137 12.60 27.67 23.52
C THR A 137 11.97 28.47 22.37
N ASP A 138 11.14 27.84 21.53
CA ASP A 138 10.62 28.39 20.29
C ASP A 138 11.75 28.80 19.32
N ALA A 139 12.80 28.00 19.25
CA ALA A 139 13.94 28.22 18.37
C ALA A 139 13.52 28.16 16.90
N PHE A 140 14.28 28.84 16.02
CA PHE A 140 14.01 28.85 14.59
C PHE A 140 13.91 27.41 14.03
N GLN A 141 12.80 27.10 13.35
CA GLN A 141 12.47 25.79 12.82
C GLN A 141 12.38 24.66 13.89
N GLU A 142 12.11 24.99 15.14
CA GLU A 142 11.70 24.01 16.11
C GLU A 142 10.25 23.56 15.86
N ALA A 143 9.99 22.26 16.05
CA ALA A 143 8.64 21.71 16.15
C ALA A 143 8.62 20.56 17.15
N PRO A 144 7.54 20.39 17.94
CA PRO A 144 7.43 19.32 18.94
C PRO A 144 7.12 17.97 18.25
N ILE A 145 8.08 17.44 17.49
CA ILE A 145 7.90 16.28 16.61
C ILE A 145 7.42 15.04 17.34
N THR A 146 7.90 14.78 18.54
CA THR A 146 7.40 13.66 19.36
C THR A 146 5.92 13.76 19.65
N ALA A 147 5.39 14.94 19.92
CA ALA A 147 3.96 15.15 20.15
C ALA A 147 3.17 15.04 18.83
N VAL A 148 3.65 15.67 17.76
CA VAL A 148 3.00 15.65 16.45
C VAL A 148 2.93 14.23 15.87
N MET A 149 4.03 13.51 15.87
CA MET A 149 4.15 12.17 15.28
C MET A 149 3.66 11.06 16.22
N GLY A 150 3.59 11.31 17.52
CA GLY A 150 3.21 10.30 18.53
C GLY A 150 1.82 9.69 18.32
N SER A 151 0.91 10.40 17.67
CA SER A 151 -0.44 9.91 17.35
C SER A 151 -0.58 9.28 15.97
N VAL A 152 0.42 9.44 15.10
CA VAL A 152 0.34 9.02 13.70
C VAL A 152 1.37 7.96 13.31
N ALA A 153 2.45 7.81 14.08
CA ALA A 153 3.50 6.82 13.87
C ALA A 153 3.30 5.56 14.74
N LYS A 154 3.92 4.45 14.34
CA LYS A 154 4.00 3.24 15.17
C LYS A 154 4.84 3.46 16.42
N HIS A 155 5.94 4.22 16.27
CA HIS A 155 6.80 4.63 17.40
C HIS A 155 7.57 5.90 17.07
N VAL A 156 7.92 6.68 18.11
CA VAL A 156 8.71 7.90 17.97
C VAL A 156 9.81 7.92 19.02
N PHE A 157 11.03 8.24 18.59
CA PHE A 157 12.18 8.47 19.46
C PHE A 157 12.63 9.93 19.37
N LEU A 158 12.98 10.53 20.49
CA LEU A 158 13.80 11.75 20.57
C LEU A 158 15.14 11.37 21.20
N VAL A 159 16.25 11.57 20.49
CA VAL A 159 17.58 11.15 20.92
C VAL A 159 18.33 12.33 21.55
N THR A 160 18.17 12.52 22.85
CA THR A 160 18.89 13.57 23.61
C THR A 160 20.20 13.07 24.22
N ASP A 161 20.37 11.75 24.35
CA ASP A 161 21.61 11.12 24.78
C ASP A 161 22.35 10.55 23.59
N PRO A 162 23.47 11.15 23.13
CA PRO A 162 24.17 10.74 21.93
C PRO A 162 24.76 9.32 22.04
N THR A 163 25.04 8.81 23.23
CA THR A 163 25.56 7.45 23.43
C THR A 163 24.54 6.38 23.07
N ARG A 164 23.26 6.73 22.97
CA ARG A 164 22.17 5.84 22.59
C ARG A 164 21.82 5.91 21.08
N LEU A 165 22.47 6.78 20.31
CA LEU A 165 22.07 7.07 18.92
C LEU A 165 22.10 5.81 18.05
N GLU A 166 23.24 5.10 17.99
CA GLU A 166 23.37 3.86 17.20
C GLU A 166 22.27 2.86 17.56
N ALA A 167 22.12 2.57 18.87
CA ALA A 167 21.14 1.63 19.35
C ALA A 167 19.70 2.05 19.01
N THR A 168 19.41 3.35 19.03
CA THR A 168 18.08 3.89 18.69
C THR A 168 17.77 3.69 17.21
N ILE A 169 18.70 4.02 16.31
CA ILE A 169 18.47 3.86 14.86
C ILE A 169 18.25 2.38 14.50
N ARG A 170 19.10 1.46 14.97
CA ARG A 170 18.91 0.01 14.75
C ARG A 170 17.58 -0.49 15.27
N THR A 171 17.19 -0.05 16.47
CA THR A 171 15.91 -0.43 17.08
C THR A 171 14.72 0.15 16.30
N ALA A 172 14.86 1.33 15.71
CA ALA A 172 13.81 1.90 14.85
C ALA A 172 13.52 1.01 13.63
N TYR A 173 14.54 0.50 12.95
CA TYR A 173 14.36 -0.46 11.85
C TYR A 173 13.75 -1.78 12.34
N GLU A 174 14.19 -2.30 13.49
CA GLU A 174 13.59 -3.49 14.10
C GLU A 174 12.09 -3.30 14.35
N ILE A 175 11.69 -2.19 14.98
CA ILE A 175 10.29 -1.89 15.26
C ILE A 175 9.49 -1.70 13.96
N ALA A 176 10.04 -1.00 12.97
CA ALA A 176 9.34 -0.73 11.72
C ALA A 176 8.88 -2.01 11.02
N ARG A 177 9.73 -3.04 10.96
CA ARG A 177 9.50 -4.28 10.21
C ARG A 177 8.91 -5.46 10.99
N THR A 178 8.84 -5.40 12.34
CA THR A 178 8.43 -6.53 13.18
C THR A 178 7.01 -6.41 13.71
N GLY A 179 6.37 -7.56 13.97
CA GLY A 179 4.94 -7.61 14.28
C GLY A 179 4.14 -7.03 13.11
N ARG A 180 3.07 -6.28 13.38
CA ARG A 180 2.42 -5.47 12.36
C ARG A 180 3.37 -4.35 11.92
N PRO A 181 3.81 -4.29 10.65
CA PRO A 181 4.75 -3.26 10.20
C PRO A 181 4.18 -1.85 10.31
N GLY A 182 5.05 -0.84 10.30
CA GLY A 182 4.61 0.54 10.32
C GLY A 182 5.75 1.55 10.48
N PRO A 183 5.45 2.86 10.37
CA PRO A 183 6.45 3.92 10.40
C PRO A 183 7.02 4.15 11.79
N VAL A 184 8.33 4.38 11.83
CA VAL A 184 9.04 4.79 13.04
C VAL A 184 9.77 6.10 12.77
N VAL A 185 9.64 7.05 13.69
CA VAL A 185 10.26 8.37 13.59
C VAL A 185 11.39 8.47 14.60
N VAL A 186 12.54 8.95 14.17
CA VAL A 186 13.70 9.23 15.02
C VAL A 186 14.07 10.69 14.87
N ASP A 187 13.84 11.46 15.91
CA ASP A 187 14.11 12.90 16.01
C ASP A 187 15.49 13.11 16.63
N VAL A 188 16.45 13.63 15.84
CA VAL A 188 17.88 13.68 16.19
C VAL A 188 18.39 15.10 16.23
N PRO A 189 18.63 15.68 17.43
CA PRO A 189 19.20 17.01 17.58
C PRO A 189 20.55 17.19 16.89
N LYS A 190 20.82 18.40 16.38
CA LYS A 190 22.02 18.72 15.60
C LYS A 190 23.31 18.52 16.40
N ASP A 191 23.32 18.82 17.68
CA ASP A 191 24.45 18.58 18.56
C ASP A 191 24.72 17.08 18.77
N VAL A 192 23.68 16.22 18.77
CA VAL A 192 23.82 14.76 18.79
C VAL A 192 24.44 14.25 17.49
N GLN A 193 24.06 14.80 16.33
CA GLN A 193 24.68 14.45 15.04
C GLN A 193 26.16 14.84 14.97
N ASN A 194 26.54 15.93 15.63
CA ASN A 194 27.92 16.44 15.68
C ASN A 194 28.78 15.82 16.80
N TRP A 195 28.16 15.13 17.75
CA TRP A 195 28.88 14.45 18.82
C TRP A 195 29.75 13.32 18.24
N SER A 196 30.88 13.02 18.88
CA SER A 196 31.75 11.91 18.51
C SER A 196 31.87 10.91 19.64
N GLY A 197 31.89 9.64 19.31
CA GLY A 197 32.06 8.55 20.27
C GLY A 197 32.28 7.21 19.58
N THR A 198 32.37 6.16 20.38
CA THR A 198 32.69 4.81 19.91
C THR A 198 31.48 4.15 19.23
N PHE A 199 31.65 3.68 18.01
CA PHE A 199 30.68 2.86 17.30
C PHE A 199 30.76 1.39 17.77
N HIS A 200 29.62 0.79 18.13
CA HIS A 200 29.57 -0.58 18.66
C HIS A 200 29.29 -1.65 17.59
N GLY A 201 28.64 -1.28 16.48
CA GLY A 201 28.34 -2.16 15.36
C GLY A 201 27.10 -3.05 15.54
N SER A 202 26.63 -3.25 16.76
CA SER A 202 25.51 -4.14 17.06
C SER A 202 24.57 -3.65 18.18
N ALA A 203 24.78 -2.41 18.67
CA ALA A 203 24.01 -1.86 19.77
C ALA A 203 22.49 -1.82 19.47
N ARG A 204 21.66 -2.25 20.41
CA ARG A 204 20.20 -2.18 20.33
C ARG A 204 19.62 -1.73 21.67
N LEU A 205 18.53 -0.96 21.61
CA LEU A 205 17.83 -0.57 22.84
C LEU A 205 17.09 -1.77 23.45
N GLU A 206 17.12 -1.83 24.76
CA GLU A 206 16.19 -2.68 25.49
C GLU A 206 14.89 -1.91 25.74
N ILE A 207 13.81 -2.33 25.06
CA ILE A 207 12.46 -1.83 25.29
C ILE A 207 11.73 -2.86 26.15
N PRO A 208 11.36 -2.53 27.40
CA PRO A 208 10.77 -3.49 28.33
C PRO A 208 9.56 -4.24 27.73
N GLY A 209 9.67 -5.56 27.66
CA GLY A 209 8.63 -6.46 27.17
C GLY A 209 8.37 -6.46 25.67
N TYR A 210 9.00 -5.59 24.87
CA TYR A 210 8.77 -5.52 23.42
C TYR A 210 9.14 -6.84 22.73
N ARG A 211 10.39 -7.27 22.81
CA ARG A 211 10.84 -8.53 22.18
C ARG A 211 10.11 -9.75 22.73
N LYS A 212 9.80 -9.77 24.02
CA LYS A 212 9.03 -10.86 24.63
C LYS A 212 7.60 -10.94 24.06
N ARG A 213 6.94 -9.80 23.84
CA ARG A 213 5.62 -9.76 23.18
C ARG A 213 5.73 -10.20 21.73
N LEU A 214 6.73 -9.72 21.01
CA LEU A 214 6.99 -10.10 19.63
C LEU A 214 7.22 -11.62 19.51
N GLN A 215 8.07 -12.20 20.36
CA GLN A 215 8.36 -13.63 20.39
C GLN A 215 7.10 -14.47 20.61
N ARG A 216 6.19 -14.06 21.49
CA ARG A 216 4.93 -14.80 21.70
C ARG A 216 4.13 -14.98 20.41
N VAL A 217 4.15 -13.98 19.52
CA VAL A 217 3.46 -14.04 18.24
C VAL A 217 4.28 -14.80 17.20
N THR A 218 5.58 -14.53 17.13
CA THR A 218 6.46 -15.17 16.14
C THR A 218 6.76 -16.63 16.45
N ASP A 219 6.73 -17.04 17.70
CA ASP A 219 6.95 -18.42 18.14
C ASP A 219 5.62 -19.20 18.28
N SER A 220 4.48 -18.50 18.14
CA SER A 220 3.16 -19.14 18.08
C SER A 220 3.09 -20.02 16.85
N VAL A 221 2.73 -21.27 17.03
CA VAL A 221 2.52 -22.26 15.96
C VAL A 221 1.20 -22.98 16.22
N LEU A 222 0.51 -23.33 15.15
CA LEU A 222 -0.69 -24.15 15.24
C LEU A 222 -0.33 -25.57 15.70
N GLU A 223 -0.98 -26.02 16.76
CA GLU A 223 -0.90 -27.41 17.18
C GLU A 223 -1.86 -28.31 16.36
N ASP A 224 -1.67 -29.61 16.40
CA ASP A 224 -2.54 -30.57 15.69
C ASP A 224 -4.03 -30.40 16.08
N ALA A 225 -4.31 -30.03 17.32
CA ALA A 225 -5.69 -29.79 17.80
C ALA A 225 -6.31 -28.54 17.13
N ASP A 226 -5.51 -27.48 16.91
CA ASP A 226 -5.96 -26.27 16.23
C ASP A 226 -6.24 -26.55 14.74
N CYS A 227 -5.33 -27.28 14.08
CA CYS A 227 -5.50 -27.72 12.70
C CYS A 227 -6.74 -28.62 12.56
N GLN A 228 -6.94 -29.57 13.49
CA GLN A 228 -8.11 -30.44 13.50
C GLN A 228 -9.42 -29.64 13.63
N SER A 229 -9.46 -28.66 14.55
CA SER A 229 -10.65 -27.83 14.73
C SER A 229 -10.94 -26.96 13.51
N PHE A 230 -9.92 -26.40 12.86
CA PHE A 230 -10.08 -25.68 11.60
C PHE A 230 -10.62 -26.58 10.48
N LEU A 231 -10.03 -27.76 10.28
CA LEU A 231 -10.50 -28.72 9.26
C LEU A 231 -11.92 -29.23 9.54
N GLN A 232 -12.34 -29.30 10.81
CA GLN A 232 -13.73 -29.61 11.15
C GLN A 232 -14.67 -28.53 10.61
N LEU A 233 -14.39 -27.23 10.85
CA LEU A 233 -15.19 -26.13 10.30
C LEU A 233 -15.23 -26.18 8.77
N LEU A 234 -14.10 -26.45 8.13
CA LEU A 234 -14.03 -26.60 6.68
C LEU A 234 -14.84 -27.79 6.17
N SER A 235 -14.88 -28.90 6.92
CA SER A 235 -15.65 -30.10 6.56
C SER A 235 -17.17 -29.87 6.65
N GLU A 236 -17.61 -29.00 7.55
CA GLU A 236 -19.01 -28.63 7.77
C GLU A 236 -19.50 -27.55 6.78
N SER A 237 -18.58 -26.95 6.04
CA SER A 237 -18.87 -25.90 5.06
C SER A 237 -19.16 -26.50 3.68
N ASP A 238 -20.05 -25.85 2.94
CA ASP A 238 -20.32 -26.10 1.52
C ASP A 238 -19.88 -24.94 0.62
N ARG A 239 -19.72 -23.75 1.18
CA ARG A 239 -19.37 -22.50 0.46
C ARG A 239 -18.27 -21.73 1.19
N PRO A 240 -17.07 -22.31 1.34
CA PRO A 240 -15.96 -21.59 1.97
C PRO A 240 -15.41 -20.50 1.06
N LEU A 241 -14.93 -19.39 1.66
CA LEU A 241 -14.35 -18.26 0.93
C LEU A 241 -13.16 -17.69 1.70
N ILE A 242 -12.03 -17.49 1.03
CA ILE A 242 -10.89 -16.76 1.58
C ILE A 242 -11.09 -15.27 1.34
N TYR A 243 -10.97 -14.49 2.41
CA TYR A 243 -10.95 -13.04 2.44
C TYR A 243 -9.54 -12.56 2.77
N ALA A 244 -8.74 -12.26 1.73
CA ALA A 244 -7.32 -11.94 1.86
C ALA A 244 -7.08 -10.44 2.02
N GLY A 245 -6.49 -10.04 3.14
CA GLY A 245 -6.11 -8.66 3.42
C GLY A 245 -4.70 -8.30 2.98
N GLY A 246 -4.33 -7.01 3.14
CA GLY A 246 -2.99 -6.50 2.82
C GLY A 246 -1.87 -7.16 3.62
N GLY A 247 -2.18 -7.76 4.77
CA GLY A 247 -1.20 -8.48 5.57
C GLY A 247 -0.67 -9.76 4.90
N VAL A 248 -1.42 -10.35 3.95
CA VAL A 248 -0.94 -11.46 3.11
C VAL A 248 0.26 -11.02 2.26
N VAL A 249 0.15 -9.85 1.63
CA VAL A 249 1.23 -9.25 0.80
C VAL A 249 2.37 -8.77 1.68
N ASN A 250 2.08 -7.99 2.73
CA ASN A 250 3.10 -7.43 3.62
C ASN A 250 3.85 -8.50 4.42
N GLY A 251 3.18 -9.60 4.77
CA GLY A 251 3.75 -10.75 5.45
C GLY A 251 4.50 -11.74 4.54
N ASN A 252 4.54 -11.49 3.21
CA ASN A 252 5.07 -12.42 2.20
C ASN A 252 4.40 -13.81 2.23
N ALA A 253 3.12 -13.87 2.60
CA ALA A 253 2.35 -15.11 2.75
C ALA A 253 1.59 -15.51 1.46
N SER A 254 1.70 -14.74 0.37
CA SER A 254 0.93 -14.98 -0.86
C SER A 254 1.12 -16.38 -1.43
N ALA A 255 2.36 -16.90 -1.44
CA ALA A 255 2.64 -18.25 -1.93
C ALA A 255 2.00 -19.34 -1.05
N ALA A 256 2.04 -19.19 0.28
CA ALA A 256 1.39 -20.12 1.21
C ALA A 256 -0.14 -20.06 1.08
N MET A 257 -0.69 -18.84 0.92
CA MET A 257 -2.13 -18.67 0.71
C MET A 257 -2.61 -19.33 -0.60
N ARG A 258 -1.87 -19.18 -1.70
CA ARG A 258 -2.18 -19.84 -2.98
C ARG A 258 -2.14 -21.36 -2.83
N ARG A 259 -1.07 -21.92 -2.23
CA ARG A 259 -1.01 -23.37 -1.93
C ARG A 259 -2.19 -23.84 -1.09
N PHE A 260 -2.60 -23.07 -0.08
CA PHE A 260 -3.75 -23.37 0.75
C PHE A 260 -5.05 -23.35 -0.06
N ALA A 261 -5.27 -22.29 -0.85
CA ALA A 261 -6.45 -22.15 -1.70
C ALA A 261 -6.55 -23.30 -2.70
N ASP A 262 -5.46 -23.64 -3.38
CA ASP A 262 -5.38 -24.75 -4.35
C ASP A 262 -5.60 -26.09 -3.69
N ARG A 263 -4.95 -26.34 -2.54
CA ARG A 263 -5.05 -27.62 -1.81
C ARG A 263 -6.47 -27.96 -1.41
N PHE A 264 -7.24 -26.95 -1.01
CA PHE A 264 -8.61 -27.13 -0.56
C PHE A 264 -9.67 -26.76 -1.61
N GLY A 265 -9.29 -26.14 -2.71
CA GLY A 265 -10.20 -25.64 -3.74
C GLY A 265 -11.11 -24.52 -3.22
N VAL A 266 -10.58 -23.61 -2.40
CA VAL A 266 -11.35 -22.50 -1.82
C VAL A 266 -11.16 -21.24 -2.64
N PRO A 267 -12.25 -20.60 -3.15
CA PRO A 267 -12.17 -19.34 -3.85
C PRO A 267 -11.57 -18.22 -2.98
N VAL A 268 -10.90 -17.25 -3.64
CA VAL A 268 -10.21 -16.14 -2.98
C VAL A 268 -10.75 -14.80 -3.46
N THR A 269 -11.12 -13.94 -2.52
CA THR A 269 -11.34 -12.50 -2.77
C THR A 269 -10.38 -11.67 -1.94
N THR A 270 -10.01 -10.49 -2.43
CA THR A 270 -9.00 -9.65 -1.78
C THR A 270 -9.57 -8.29 -1.37
N THR A 271 -9.02 -7.70 -0.30
CA THR A 271 -9.21 -6.26 -0.09
C THR A 271 -8.47 -5.46 -1.15
N LEU A 272 -8.73 -4.15 -1.26
CA LEU A 272 -7.93 -3.23 -2.08
C LEU A 272 -6.42 -3.38 -1.80
N MET A 273 -6.02 -3.53 -0.53
CA MET A 273 -4.61 -3.71 -0.13
C MET A 273 -4.11 -5.15 -0.28
N GLY A 274 -5.00 -6.11 -0.50
CA GLY A 274 -4.67 -7.52 -0.73
C GLY A 274 -4.51 -7.88 -2.21
N ILE A 275 -4.77 -6.96 -3.13
CA ILE A 275 -4.61 -7.17 -4.58
C ILE A 275 -3.19 -7.70 -4.87
N GLY A 276 -3.11 -8.77 -5.69
CA GLY A 276 -1.89 -9.51 -6.00
C GLY A 276 -1.58 -10.65 -5.01
N ALA A 277 -2.33 -10.81 -3.92
CA ALA A 277 -2.19 -11.98 -3.05
C ALA A 277 -2.55 -13.28 -3.80
N SER A 278 -3.58 -13.26 -4.64
CA SER A 278 -3.89 -14.28 -5.65
C SER A 278 -3.63 -13.75 -7.05
N ASP A 279 -3.42 -14.63 -8.01
CA ASP A 279 -3.43 -14.27 -9.43
C ASP A 279 -4.88 -14.00 -9.85
N THR A 280 -5.15 -12.78 -10.31
CA THR A 280 -6.51 -12.36 -10.66
C THR A 280 -7.06 -13.03 -11.91
N THR A 281 -6.20 -13.67 -12.72
CA THR A 281 -6.59 -14.37 -13.94
C THR A 281 -7.06 -15.81 -13.70
N GLU A 282 -6.89 -16.34 -12.46
CA GLU A 282 -7.31 -17.71 -12.12
C GLU A 282 -8.83 -17.81 -11.90
N ASP A 283 -9.40 -18.99 -12.19
CA ASP A 283 -10.84 -19.22 -12.14
C ASP A 283 -11.46 -18.98 -10.76
N LEU A 284 -10.75 -19.41 -9.70
CA LEU A 284 -11.19 -19.24 -8.30
C LEU A 284 -10.78 -17.92 -7.68
N SER A 285 -10.12 -17.02 -8.42
CA SER A 285 -9.86 -15.66 -8.00
C SER A 285 -11.06 -14.76 -8.29
N LEU A 286 -11.57 -14.11 -7.25
CA LEU A 286 -12.74 -13.23 -7.32
C LEU A 286 -12.37 -11.75 -7.32
N HIS A 287 -11.10 -11.42 -7.55
CA HIS A 287 -10.65 -10.03 -7.47
C HIS A 287 -10.98 -9.37 -6.12
N MET A 288 -11.21 -8.06 -6.17
CA MET A 288 -11.46 -7.21 -5.01
C MET A 288 -12.94 -7.24 -4.59
N LEU A 289 -13.18 -7.37 -3.28
CA LEU A 289 -14.49 -7.13 -2.65
C LEU A 289 -14.58 -5.71 -2.09
N GLY A 290 -15.75 -5.34 -1.59
CA GLY A 290 -15.95 -4.11 -0.83
C GLY A 290 -16.79 -3.07 -1.57
N MET A 291 -16.73 -1.81 -1.11
CA MET A 291 -17.57 -0.72 -1.60
C MET A 291 -17.56 -0.58 -3.14
N HIS A 292 -16.40 -0.69 -3.76
CA HIS A 292 -16.22 -0.68 -5.21
C HIS A 292 -15.65 -2.02 -5.73
N GLY A 293 -15.89 -3.10 -4.97
CA GLY A 293 -15.47 -4.45 -5.36
C GLY A 293 -16.31 -5.00 -6.51
N MET A 294 -15.87 -6.13 -7.04
CA MET A 294 -16.61 -6.85 -8.06
C MET A 294 -17.99 -7.28 -7.54
N ALA A 295 -19.03 -7.14 -8.34
CA ALA A 295 -20.38 -7.58 -7.94
C ALA A 295 -20.39 -9.05 -7.55
N TYR A 296 -19.76 -9.90 -8.35
CA TYR A 296 -19.66 -11.34 -8.09
C TYR A 296 -18.85 -11.67 -6.81
N ALA A 297 -17.80 -10.89 -6.47
CA ALA A 297 -17.06 -11.07 -5.23
C ALA A 297 -17.91 -10.73 -4.01
N ASN A 298 -18.64 -9.62 -4.08
CA ASN A 298 -19.54 -9.19 -3.03
C ASN A 298 -20.68 -10.19 -2.81
N TYR A 299 -21.27 -10.73 -3.89
CA TYR A 299 -22.28 -11.78 -3.78
C TYR A 299 -21.71 -13.09 -3.22
N ALA A 300 -20.48 -13.46 -3.59
CA ALA A 300 -19.83 -14.64 -3.02
C ALA A 300 -19.59 -14.49 -1.50
N VAL A 301 -19.28 -13.28 -1.01
CA VAL A 301 -19.17 -13.00 0.43
C VAL A 301 -20.53 -13.13 1.13
N GLU A 302 -21.62 -12.69 0.49
CA GLU A 302 -22.97 -12.89 1.06
C GLU A 302 -23.36 -14.36 1.12
N ASP A 303 -23.03 -15.12 0.09
CA ASP A 303 -23.44 -16.53 -0.04
C ASP A 303 -22.56 -17.50 0.74
N CYS A 304 -21.34 -17.10 1.11
CA CYS A 304 -20.41 -17.98 1.82
C CYS A 304 -20.96 -18.41 3.19
N ASP A 305 -20.70 -19.66 3.57
CA ASP A 305 -21.07 -20.20 4.87
C ASP A 305 -19.89 -20.38 5.83
N PHE A 306 -18.65 -20.27 5.32
CA PHE A 306 -17.43 -20.21 6.09
C PHE A 306 -16.47 -19.16 5.49
N LEU A 307 -16.25 -18.08 6.22
CA LEU A 307 -15.33 -17.02 5.82
C LEU A 307 -13.97 -17.20 6.49
N ILE A 308 -12.91 -17.27 5.68
CA ILE A 308 -11.52 -17.42 6.14
C ILE A 308 -10.81 -16.07 5.95
N ALA A 309 -10.75 -15.27 7.00
CA ALA A 309 -10.08 -13.98 6.96
C ALA A 309 -8.58 -14.15 7.16
N ALA A 310 -7.80 -13.91 6.11
CA ALA A 310 -6.34 -14.01 6.11
C ALA A 310 -5.73 -12.61 6.19
N ALA A 311 -5.24 -12.23 7.38
CA ALA A 311 -4.59 -10.96 7.67
C ALA A 311 -5.37 -9.74 7.14
N ALA A 312 -6.68 -9.69 7.49
CA ALA A 312 -7.65 -8.68 7.08
C ALA A 312 -8.33 -8.05 8.30
N ARG A 313 -8.60 -6.73 8.26
CA ARG A 313 -9.04 -5.94 9.43
C ARG A 313 -10.55 -5.70 9.53
N PHE A 314 -11.33 -6.14 8.57
CA PHE A 314 -12.76 -5.86 8.47
C PHE A 314 -13.07 -4.34 8.53
N ASP A 315 -12.33 -3.53 7.76
CA ASP A 315 -12.53 -2.09 7.74
C ASP A 315 -13.88 -1.67 7.11
N ASP A 316 -14.26 -0.40 7.29
CA ASP A 316 -15.55 0.13 6.89
C ASP A 316 -15.78 0.17 5.37
N ARG A 317 -14.72 0.16 4.56
CA ARG A 317 -14.83 0.09 3.09
C ARG A 317 -15.12 -1.32 2.59
N VAL A 318 -14.90 -2.31 3.44
CA VAL A 318 -15.20 -3.72 3.16
C VAL A 318 -16.39 -4.20 3.98
N ALA A 319 -16.28 -4.20 5.30
CA ALA A 319 -17.34 -4.73 6.17
C ALA A 319 -18.56 -3.81 6.25
N GLY A 320 -18.42 -2.51 5.90
CA GLY A 320 -19.53 -1.54 5.90
C GLY A 320 -20.32 -1.56 7.20
N VAL A 321 -21.48 -2.24 7.17
CA VAL A 321 -22.28 -2.58 8.35
C VAL A 321 -21.87 -3.97 8.83
N PRO A 322 -21.09 -4.12 9.92
CA PRO A 322 -20.50 -5.42 10.30
C PRO A 322 -21.52 -6.56 10.49
N GLN A 323 -22.73 -6.23 10.95
CA GLN A 323 -23.80 -7.22 11.15
C GLN A 323 -24.34 -7.77 9.83
N ARG A 324 -24.23 -7.00 8.74
CA ARG A 324 -24.72 -7.33 7.41
C ARG A 324 -23.62 -7.87 6.48
N PHE A 325 -22.36 -7.89 6.92
CA PHE A 325 -21.23 -8.43 6.19
C PHE A 325 -21.14 -9.95 6.39
N ALA A 326 -21.04 -10.72 5.30
CA ALA A 326 -21.06 -12.18 5.30
C ALA A 326 -22.21 -12.75 6.17
N PRO A 327 -23.48 -12.42 5.88
CA PRO A 327 -24.61 -12.72 6.76
C PRO A 327 -24.89 -14.22 6.87
N ASN A 328 -24.51 -15.01 5.86
CA ASN A 328 -24.71 -16.45 5.81
C ASN A 328 -23.52 -17.25 6.36
N ALA A 329 -22.41 -16.59 6.69
CA ALA A 329 -21.26 -17.24 7.28
C ALA A 329 -21.58 -17.77 8.68
N ARG A 330 -21.75 -19.08 8.80
CA ARG A 330 -21.96 -19.77 10.09
C ARG A 330 -20.71 -19.72 10.95
N HIS A 331 -19.54 -19.71 10.29
CA HIS A 331 -18.23 -19.66 10.91
C HIS A 331 -17.34 -18.63 10.23
N ILE A 332 -16.51 -17.96 11.04
CA ILE A 332 -15.46 -17.07 10.57
C ILE A 332 -14.16 -17.51 11.24
N ALA A 333 -13.14 -17.83 10.44
CA ALA A 333 -11.78 -18.04 10.92
C ALA A 333 -10.97 -16.77 10.65
N HIS A 334 -10.12 -16.35 11.59
CA HIS A 334 -9.29 -15.15 11.46
C HIS A 334 -7.83 -15.43 11.81
N PHE A 335 -6.95 -15.23 10.85
CA PHE A 335 -5.50 -15.26 11.02
C PHE A 335 -4.97 -13.84 11.02
N ASP A 336 -4.27 -13.41 12.05
CA ASP A 336 -3.61 -12.11 12.07
C ASP A 336 -2.34 -12.12 12.93
N ILE A 337 -1.38 -11.28 12.61
CA ILE A 337 -0.16 -11.08 13.42
C ILE A 337 -0.41 -10.13 14.59
N ASP A 338 -1.46 -9.31 14.51
CA ASP A 338 -1.84 -8.32 15.52
C ASP A 338 -3.04 -8.83 16.33
N PRO A 339 -2.82 -9.26 17.60
CA PRO A 339 -3.92 -9.78 18.43
C PRO A 339 -5.03 -8.75 18.69
N SER A 340 -4.76 -7.46 18.46
CA SER A 340 -5.77 -6.41 18.65
C SER A 340 -6.80 -6.34 17.51
N GLU A 341 -6.58 -7.02 16.39
CA GLU A 341 -7.55 -7.11 15.29
C GLU A 341 -8.58 -8.24 15.51
N ILE A 342 -8.27 -9.23 16.35
CA ILE A 342 -9.20 -10.33 16.65
C ILE A 342 -10.41 -9.81 17.43
N ASP A 343 -11.61 -10.17 16.99
CA ASP A 343 -12.91 -9.75 17.57
C ASP A 343 -13.15 -8.24 17.64
N LYS A 344 -12.35 -7.44 16.95
CA LYS A 344 -12.42 -5.97 16.99
C LYS A 344 -13.65 -5.41 16.28
N VAL A 345 -13.96 -5.90 15.09
CA VAL A 345 -15.08 -5.44 14.25
C VAL A 345 -16.12 -6.54 14.07
N LYS A 346 -15.69 -7.75 13.83
CA LYS A 346 -16.51 -8.94 13.61
C LYS A 346 -16.07 -10.03 14.57
N SER A 347 -17.01 -10.63 15.31
CA SER A 347 -16.71 -11.79 16.15
C SER A 347 -16.42 -13.02 15.30
N VAL A 348 -15.42 -13.79 15.71
CA VAL A 348 -14.94 -14.94 14.96
C VAL A 348 -15.14 -16.26 15.73
N SER A 349 -15.33 -17.37 15.01
CA SER A 349 -15.53 -18.70 15.59
C SER A 349 -14.22 -19.40 15.89
N TRP A 350 -13.18 -19.06 15.16
CA TRP A 350 -11.84 -19.61 15.27
C TRP A 350 -10.81 -18.54 14.94
N HIS A 351 -9.69 -18.50 15.64
CA HIS A 351 -8.61 -17.58 15.30
C HIS A 351 -7.25 -18.15 15.68
N HIS A 352 -6.22 -17.64 15.00
CA HIS A 352 -4.84 -17.81 15.42
C HIS A 352 -4.07 -16.50 15.26
N THR A 353 -3.29 -16.16 16.30
CA THR A 353 -2.38 -15.00 16.26
C THR A 353 -0.96 -15.50 16.07
N GLY A 354 -0.46 -15.41 14.84
CA GLY A 354 0.80 -16.00 14.44
C GLY A 354 1.32 -15.45 13.11
N VAL A 355 2.23 -16.20 12.51
CA VAL A 355 2.86 -15.87 11.23
C VAL A 355 2.16 -16.64 10.12
N LEU A 356 1.39 -15.92 9.31
CA LEU A 356 0.38 -16.47 8.39
C LEU A 356 0.91 -17.55 7.44
N ASP A 357 2.09 -17.41 6.85
CA ASP A 357 2.67 -18.40 5.94
C ASP A 357 2.86 -19.76 6.63
N ARG A 358 3.38 -19.75 7.87
CA ARG A 358 3.56 -20.96 8.68
C ARG A 358 2.24 -21.58 9.12
N ASP A 359 1.26 -20.73 9.46
CA ASP A 359 -0.04 -21.18 9.91
C ASP A 359 -0.79 -21.90 8.78
N LEU A 360 -0.79 -21.32 7.58
CA LEU A 360 -1.42 -21.92 6.41
C LEU A 360 -0.73 -23.22 5.99
N ASP A 361 0.60 -23.25 5.98
CA ASP A 361 1.38 -24.46 5.69
C ASP A 361 1.13 -25.55 6.75
N ALA A 362 1.02 -25.22 8.04
CA ALA A 362 0.72 -26.18 9.09
C ALA A 362 -0.66 -26.87 8.90
N ILE A 363 -1.68 -26.11 8.47
CA ILE A 363 -3.01 -26.68 8.18
C ILE A 363 -2.93 -27.62 6.96
N VAL A 364 -2.20 -27.23 5.90
CA VAL A 364 -2.01 -28.06 4.71
C VAL A 364 -1.28 -29.34 5.07
N ASP A 365 -0.17 -29.25 5.80
CA ASP A 365 0.63 -30.42 6.23
C ASP A 365 -0.18 -31.36 7.13
N TYR A 366 -1.00 -30.80 8.03
CA TYR A 366 -1.87 -31.61 8.88
C TYR A 366 -2.95 -32.31 8.05
N ALA A 367 -3.59 -31.61 7.12
CA ALA A 367 -4.60 -32.17 6.23
C ALA A 367 -4.05 -33.33 5.39
N ASP A 368 -2.80 -33.21 4.92
CA ASP A 368 -2.13 -34.29 4.17
C ASP A 368 -1.82 -35.49 5.05
N ARG A 369 -1.37 -35.28 6.29
CA ARG A 369 -1.11 -36.39 7.27
C ARG A 369 -2.36 -37.19 7.61
N VAL A 370 -3.52 -36.53 7.70
CA VAL A 370 -4.79 -37.20 8.04
C VAL A 370 -5.60 -37.60 6.81
N ASN A 371 -5.07 -37.42 5.60
CA ASN A 371 -5.74 -37.66 4.33
C ASN A 371 -7.08 -36.93 4.23
N PHE A 372 -7.14 -35.66 4.64
CA PHE A 372 -8.36 -34.87 4.57
C PHE A 372 -8.74 -34.59 3.11
N VAL A 373 -10.00 -34.91 2.79
CA VAL A 373 -10.58 -34.66 1.46
C VAL A 373 -11.96 -34.04 1.64
N LYS A 374 -12.12 -32.87 1.11
CA LYS A 374 -13.40 -32.17 0.91
C LYS A 374 -13.33 -31.47 -0.46
N ARG A 375 -14.41 -31.49 -1.19
CA ARG A 375 -14.53 -30.86 -2.52
C ARG A 375 -15.74 -29.94 -2.53
N PHE A 376 -15.66 -28.87 -3.36
CA PHE A 376 -16.65 -27.82 -3.42
C PHE A 376 -17.14 -27.58 -4.85
N GLU A 377 -17.32 -28.64 -5.64
CA GLU A 377 -17.68 -28.54 -7.08
C GLU A 377 -18.94 -27.69 -7.28
N THR A 378 -19.98 -27.86 -6.48
CA THR A 378 -21.21 -27.05 -6.58
C THR A 378 -20.92 -25.58 -6.32
N TRP A 379 -20.06 -25.27 -5.34
CA TRP A 379 -19.65 -23.90 -5.06
C TRP A 379 -18.81 -23.31 -6.18
N HIS A 380 -17.92 -24.08 -6.79
CA HIS A 380 -17.16 -23.64 -7.96
C HIS A 380 -18.10 -23.31 -9.14
N ASP A 381 -19.11 -24.13 -9.39
CA ASP A 381 -20.12 -23.85 -10.43
C ASP A 381 -20.91 -22.57 -10.14
N GLU A 382 -21.31 -22.37 -8.88
CA GLU A 382 -21.99 -21.15 -8.41
C GLU A 382 -21.10 -19.92 -8.58
N VAL A 383 -19.83 -19.97 -8.15
CA VAL A 383 -18.85 -18.89 -8.31
C VAL A 383 -18.62 -18.58 -9.78
N ALA A 384 -18.45 -19.59 -10.62
CA ALA A 384 -18.31 -19.40 -12.07
C ALA A 384 -19.57 -18.75 -12.68
N ALA A 385 -20.74 -19.10 -12.21
CA ALA A 385 -22.01 -18.46 -12.63
C ALA A 385 -22.07 -17.01 -12.17
N LEU A 386 -21.66 -16.70 -10.94
CA LEU A 386 -21.57 -15.32 -10.45
C LEU A 386 -20.64 -14.47 -11.31
N LYS A 387 -19.44 -14.98 -11.63
CA LYS A 387 -18.47 -14.27 -12.49
C LYS A 387 -19.06 -13.99 -13.88
N ARG A 388 -19.75 -14.95 -14.49
CA ARG A 388 -20.37 -14.77 -15.82
C ARG A 388 -21.56 -13.80 -15.79
N ASN A 389 -22.43 -13.93 -14.78
CA ASN A 389 -23.70 -13.20 -14.74
C ASN A 389 -23.54 -11.76 -14.26
N HIS A 390 -22.49 -11.49 -13.47
CA HIS A 390 -22.26 -10.19 -12.85
C HIS A 390 -20.86 -9.64 -13.19
N ALA A 391 -20.37 -9.93 -14.40
CA ALA A 391 -19.12 -9.40 -14.90
C ALA A 391 -19.16 -7.88 -14.97
N LEU A 392 -18.00 -7.24 -14.80
CA LEU A 392 -17.88 -5.81 -15.06
C LEU A 392 -18.13 -5.51 -16.53
N ASP A 393 -18.89 -4.46 -16.78
CA ASP A 393 -19.06 -3.89 -18.11
C ASP A 393 -19.34 -2.39 -18.01
N TYR A 394 -19.22 -1.68 -19.15
CA TYR A 394 -19.40 -0.25 -19.29
C TYR A 394 -19.90 0.10 -20.70
N ASP A 395 -20.23 1.36 -20.97
CA ASP A 395 -20.68 1.82 -22.28
C ASP A 395 -19.54 1.74 -23.32
N ARG A 396 -19.41 0.57 -23.96
CA ARG A 396 -18.40 0.34 -25.01
C ARG A 396 -18.71 1.10 -26.31
N GLU A 397 -19.99 1.47 -26.52
CA GLU A 397 -20.46 2.20 -27.71
C GLU A 397 -20.35 3.73 -27.56
N SER A 398 -20.04 4.22 -26.36
CA SER A 398 -19.84 5.66 -26.11
C SER A 398 -18.89 6.28 -27.12
N ALA A 399 -19.23 7.48 -27.62
CA ALA A 399 -18.34 8.27 -28.45
C ALA A 399 -17.16 8.88 -27.66
N LEU A 400 -17.30 8.98 -26.32
CA LEU A 400 -16.25 9.48 -25.43
C LEU A 400 -15.33 8.34 -24.99
N ILE A 401 -14.10 8.68 -24.64
CA ILE A 401 -13.14 7.72 -24.10
C ILE A 401 -13.62 7.32 -22.71
N GLN A 402 -13.94 6.04 -22.54
CA GLN A 402 -14.26 5.49 -21.22
C GLN A 402 -12.98 5.17 -20.45
N PRO A 403 -12.90 5.52 -19.14
CA PRO A 403 -11.72 5.27 -18.35
C PRO A 403 -11.36 3.78 -18.27
N ASN A 404 -12.37 2.92 -18.23
CA ASN A 404 -12.24 1.46 -18.26
C ASN A 404 -11.46 0.97 -19.48
N ALA A 405 -11.78 1.50 -20.69
CA ALA A 405 -11.09 1.16 -21.92
C ALA A 405 -9.60 1.54 -21.89
N VAL A 406 -9.24 2.63 -21.21
CA VAL A 406 -7.84 3.02 -21.03
C VAL A 406 -7.10 1.98 -20.20
N ILE A 407 -7.70 1.52 -19.09
CA ILE A 407 -7.11 0.51 -18.21
C ILE A 407 -6.99 -0.84 -18.94
N GLU A 408 -8.05 -1.26 -19.66
CA GLU A 408 -8.03 -2.49 -20.48
C GLU A 408 -6.91 -2.45 -21.53
N ALA A 409 -6.72 -1.31 -22.21
CA ALA A 409 -5.66 -1.16 -23.22
C ALA A 409 -4.24 -1.25 -22.59
N ILE A 410 -4.04 -0.67 -21.41
CA ILE A 410 -2.77 -0.79 -20.66
C ILE A 410 -2.57 -2.25 -20.24
N ASN A 411 -3.59 -2.89 -19.67
CA ASN A 411 -3.52 -4.28 -19.21
C ASN A 411 -3.22 -5.26 -20.36
N ALA A 412 -3.80 -5.05 -21.53
CA ALA A 412 -3.58 -5.89 -22.70
C ALA A 412 -2.11 -5.91 -23.16
N ILE A 413 -1.36 -4.81 -22.95
CA ILE A 413 0.05 -4.70 -23.32
C ILE A 413 0.95 -5.25 -22.20
N THR A 414 0.61 -4.97 -20.95
CA THR A 414 1.44 -5.29 -19.78
C THR A 414 1.17 -6.67 -19.18
N VAL A 415 0.07 -7.29 -19.57
CA VAL A 415 -0.38 -8.64 -19.20
C VAL A 415 -0.32 -8.94 -17.68
N GLY A 416 -0.59 -7.92 -16.87
CA GLY A 416 -0.59 -8.04 -15.41
C GLY A 416 0.79 -8.10 -14.76
N GLU A 417 1.86 -7.70 -15.47
CA GLU A 417 3.25 -7.77 -14.96
C GLU A 417 3.85 -6.41 -14.56
N ALA A 418 3.19 -5.30 -14.90
CA ALA A 418 3.64 -3.97 -14.51
C ALA A 418 3.31 -3.66 -13.05
N ILE A 419 4.15 -2.83 -12.44
CA ILE A 419 3.82 -2.19 -11.17
C ILE A 419 2.87 -1.03 -11.46
N ILE A 420 1.68 -1.06 -10.87
CA ILE A 420 0.70 0.00 -10.97
C ILE A 420 0.70 0.80 -9.67
N SER A 421 1.09 2.06 -9.75
CA SER A 421 0.86 3.07 -8.71
C SER A 421 -0.39 3.86 -9.04
N THR A 422 -1.13 4.34 -8.05
CA THR A 422 -2.28 5.19 -8.32
C THR A 422 -2.35 6.40 -7.41
N GLY A 423 -2.83 7.52 -7.95
CA GLY A 423 -3.45 8.53 -7.13
C GLY A 423 -4.73 8.02 -6.47
N VAL A 424 -5.51 8.91 -5.85
CA VAL A 424 -6.74 8.52 -5.16
C VAL A 424 -7.96 9.19 -5.79
N GLY A 425 -8.93 8.36 -6.15
CA GLY A 425 -10.18 8.77 -6.80
C GLY A 425 -10.81 7.65 -7.61
N GLN A 426 -11.64 8.00 -8.60
CA GLN A 426 -12.27 7.03 -9.48
C GLN A 426 -11.23 6.20 -10.27
N HIS A 427 -10.15 6.84 -10.74
CA HIS A 427 -9.05 6.18 -11.46
C HIS A 427 -8.41 5.03 -10.67
N GLN A 428 -8.28 5.19 -9.35
CA GLN A 428 -7.82 4.14 -8.43
C GLN A 428 -8.74 2.91 -8.48
N MET A 429 -10.04 3.14 -8.43
CA MET A 429 -11.01 2.04 -8.43
C MET A 429 -11.09 1.37 -9.80
N TRP A 430 -11.11 2.13 -10.90
CA TRP A 430 -11.07 1.54 -12.24
C TRP A 430 -9.80 0.72 -12.46
N ALA A 431 -8.63 1.20 -12.01
CA ALA A 431 -7.39 0.42 -12.07
C ALA A 431 -7.49 -0.88 -11.24
N ALA A 432 -8.05 -0.81 -10.02
CA ALA A 432 -8.24 -1.99 -9.17
C ALA A 432 -9.23 -3.01 -9.75
N GLN A 433 -10.20 -2.56 -10.57
CA GLN A 433 -11.24 -3.40 -11.16
C GLN A 433 -10.83 -4.03 -12.50
N TYR A 434 -10.16 -3.27 -13.38
CA TYR A 434 -9.95 -3.64 -14.79
C TYR A 434 -8.52 -4.00 -15.14
N PHE A 435 -7.58 -3.96 -14.15
CA PHE A 435 -6.21 -4.39 -14.35
C PHE A 435 -5.97 -5.74 -13.68
N ASP A 436 -5.24 -6.63 -14.37
CA ASP A 436 -4.85 -7.92 -13.82
C ASP A 436 -3.58 -7.82 -12.99
N PHE A 437 -3.50 -8.60 -11.91
CA PHE A 437 -2.33 -8.69 -11.03
C PHE A 437 -1.97 -10.15 -10.80
N ARG A 438 -0.85 -10.58 -11.37
CA ARG A 438 -0.40 -11.98 -11.28
C ARG A 438 0.51 -12.26 -10.09
N GLU A 439 1.16 -11.21 -9.57
CA GLU A 439 2.14 -11.31 -8.50
C GLU A 439 1.83 -10.32 -7.37
N PRO A 440 2.26 -10.61 -6.13
CA PRO A 440 2.20 -9.63 -5.06
C PRO A 440 3.13 -8.45 -5.33
N ARG A 441 2.83 -7.29 -4.70
CA ARG A 441 3.63 -6.06 -4.75
C ARG A 441 3.65 -5.33 -6.09
N LEU A 442 2.74 -5.68 -7.01
CA LEU A 442 2.52 -4.95 -8.26
C LEU A 442 1.45 -3.84 -8.11
N TRP A 443 0.73 -3.80 -7.00
CA TRP A 443 -0.31 -2.80 -6.71
C TRP A 443 0.12 -1.87 -5.58
N LEU A 444 0.24 -0.56 -5.87
CA LEU A 444 0.68 0.47 -4.95
C LEU A 444 -0.36 1.59 -4.88
N THR A 445 -1.00 1.74 -3.74
CA THR A 445 -2.03 2.78 -3.56
C THR A 445 -2.14 3.20 -2.10
N SER A 446 -2.70 4.37 -1.84
CA SER A 446 -3.11 4.80 -0.50
C SER A 446 -4.50 4.26 -0.21
N GLY A 447 -4.58 3.16 0.55
CA GLY A 447 -5.83 2.45 0.79
C GLY A 447 -6.66 3.05 1.92
N SER A 448 -6.11 3.09 3.13
CA SER A 448 -6.85 3.48 4.33
C SER A 448 -7.00 4.99 4.49
N MET A 449 -5.97 5.76 4.15
CA MET A 449 -6.03 7.23 4.23
C MET A 449 -6.64 7.86 2.98
N GLY A 450 -6.50 7.21 1.83
CA GLY A 450 -7.02 7.75 0.58
C GLY A 450 -6.35 9.07 0.20
N THR A 451 -5.02 9.13 0.26
CA THR A 451 -4.26 10.36 0.09
C THR A 451 -4.07 10.70 -1.38
N MET A 452 -4.77 11.73 -1.85
CA MET A 452 -4.53 12.31 -3.18
C MET A 452 -3.08 12.80 -3.30
N GLY A 453 -2.46 12.57 -4.47
CA GLY A 453 -1.06 12.90 -4.73
C GLY A 453 -0.06 11.82 -4.31
N PHE A 454 -0.51 10.65 -3.89
CA PHE A 454 0.34 9.50 -3.57
C PHE A 454 1.00 8.90 -4.82
N GLY A 455 0.31 8.87 -5.97
CA GLY A 455 0.65 8.07 -7.14
C GLY A 455 2.05 8.29 -7.70
N VAL A 456 2.34 9.49 -8.21
CA VAL A 456 3.65 9.82 -8.83
C VAL A 456 4.84 9.58 -7.90
N PRO A 457 4.89 10.12 -6.66
CA PRO A 457 6.03 9.86 -5.79
C PRO A 457 6.17 8.38 -5.41
N ALA A 458 5.07 7.65 -5.22
CA ALA A 458 5.14 6.22 -4.96
C ALA A 458 5.70 5.44 -6.17
N ALA A 459 5.33 5.82 -7.40
CA ALA A 459 5.91 5.26 -8.63
C ALA A 459 7.42 5.50 -8.72
N ILE A 460 7.88 6.71 -8.36
CA ILE A 460 9.32 7.02 -8.28
C ILE A 460 10.01 6.06 -7.30
N GLY A 461 9.49 5.92 -6.10
CA GLY A 461 10.03 5.02 -5.08
C GLY A 461 10.05 3.56 -5.53
N ALA A 462 8.98 3.11 -6.18
CA ALA A 462 8.90 1.77 -6.77
C ALA A 462 9.95 1.54 -7.85
N GLN A 463 10.18 2.52 -8.72
CA GLN A 463 11.17 2.40 -9.80
C GLN A 463 12.60 2.30 -9.26
N PHE A 464 12.93 3.02 -8.19
CA PHE A 464 14.22 2.84 -7.50
C PHE A 464 14.35 1.46 -6.86
N GLY A 465 13.26 0.93 -6.29
CA GLY A 465 13.26 -0.40 -5.66
C GLY A 465 13.20 -1.56 -6.65
N ARG A 466 12.61 -1.36 -7.80
CA ARG A 466 12.36 -2.37 -8.84
C ARG A 466 12.73 -1.82 -10.23
N PRO A 467 14.02 -1.60 -10.49
CA PRO A 467 14.48 -1.11 -11.79
C PRO A 467 14.25 -2.13 -12.93
N ASP A 468 13.97 -3.38 -12.57
CA ASP A 468 13.66 -4.49 -13.47
C ASP A 468 12.21 -4.49 -14.00
N LYS A 469 11.31 -3.70 -13.39
CA LYS A 469 9.89 -3.69 -13.72
C LYS A 469 9.47 -2.38 -14.41
N LEU A 470 8.51 -2.49 -15.30
CA LEU A 470 7.78 -1.33 -15.81
C LEU A 470 6.90 -0.77 -14.69
N VAL A 471 7.02 0.52 -14.40
CA VAL A 471 6.20 1.22 -13.40
C VAL A 471 5.29 2.21 -14.10
N ILE A 472 3.99 2.10 -13.82
CA ILE A 472 2.96 2.97 -14.39
C ILE A 472 2.21 3.64 -13.25
N ASP A 473 2.14 4.96 -13.26
CA ASP A 473 1.25 5.72 -12.39
C ASP A 473 -0.06 6.02 -13.13
N ILE A 474 -1.19 5.62 -12.54
CA ILE A 474 -2.54 5.93 -13.03
C ILE A 474 -3.15 6.94 -12.08
N ASP A 475 -3.23 8.19 -12.51
CA ASP A 475 -3.70 9.30 -11.68
C ASP A 475 -4.92 10.02 -12.29
N GLY A 476 -5.57 10.86 -11.52
CA GLY A 476 -6.63 11.76 -11.95
C GLY A 476 -6.16 13.21 -11.95
N ASP A 477 -6.82 14.06 -12.76
CA ASP A 477 -6.47 15.46 -12.90
C ASP A 477 -6.51 16.26 -11.59
N ALA A 478 -7.28 15.82 -10.62
CA ALA A 478 -7.33 16.44 -9.29
C ALA A 478 -6.23 15.92 -8.35
N SER A 479 -5.98 14.61 -8.34
CA SER A 479 -5.03 13.96 -7.44
C SER A 479 -3.59 14.30 -7.78
N ILE A 480 -3.17 14.22 -9.06
CA ILE A 480 -1.81 14.52 -9.49
C ILE A 480 -1.35 15.94 -9.12
N ARG A 481 -2.28 16.89 -9.00
CA ARG A 481 -1.96 18.29 -8.62
C ARG A 481 -1.30 18.41 -7.25
N MET A 482 -1.58 17.48 -6.34
CA MET A 482 -1.11 17.54 -4.95
C MET A 482 0.41 17.40 -4.86
N ASN A 483 1.03 16.61 -5.77
CA ASN A 483 2.47 16.41 -5.85
C ASN A 483 3.00 16.58 -7.29
N LEU A 484 2.47 17.54 -8.02
CA LEU A 484 2.84 17.78 -9.42
C LEU A 484 4.34 18.11 -9.59
N GLY A 485 4.98 18.69 -8.59
CA GLY A 485 6.41 18.99 -8.61
C GLY A 485 7.31 17.76 -8.79
N GLU A 486 6.78 16.57 -8.48
CA GLU A 486 7.54 15.31 -8.62
C GLU A 486 7.71 14.89 -10.09
N LEU A 487 7.07 15.55 -11.04
CA LEU A 487 7.35 15.35 -12.47
C LEU A 487 8.81 15.69 -12.80
N GLU A 488 9.33 16.81 -12.25
CA GLU A 488 10.74 17.18 -12.37
C GLU A 488 11.66 16.12 -11.74
N THR A 489 11.25 15.49 -10.63
CA THR A 489 12.02 14.42 -9.99
C THR A 489 12.16 13.20 -10.90
N VAL A 490 11.10 12.79 -11.60
CA VAL A 490 11.13 11.69 -12.57
C VAL A 490 12.18 11.93 -13.65
N THR A 491 12.18 13.13 -14.26
CA THR A 491 13.09 13.45 -15.37
C THR A 491 14.52 13.74 -14.89
N THR A 492 14.67 14.35 -13.71
CA THR A 492 15.98 14.62 -13.10
C THR A 492 16.79 13.32 -12.90
N TYR A 493 16.12 12.25 -12.48
CA TYR A 493 16.77 10.94 -12.28
C TYR A 493 16.62 10.00 -13.49
N GLY A 494 16.04 10.47 -14.60
CA GLY A 494 15.89 9.68 -15.84
C GLY A 494 15.09 8.39 -15.66
N LEU A 495 14.11 8.39 -14.77
CA LEU A 495 13.33 7.19 -14.42
C LEU A 495 12.32 6.85 -15.53
N PRO A 496 12.27 5.61 -16.05
CA PRO A 496 11.37 5.23 -17.14
C PRO A 496 9.90 5.05 -16.69
N VAL A 497 9.48 5.82 -15.70
CA VAL A 497 8.11 5.80 -15.17
C VAL A 497 7.14 6.32 -16.22
N LYS A 498 6.00 5.63 -16.38
CA LYS A 498 4.89 6.01 -17.23
C LYS A 498 3.80 6.65 -16.38
N ILE A 499 3.40 7.88 -16.70
CA ILE A 499 2.36 8.59 -15.96
C ILE A 499 1.17 8.83 -16.88
N VAL A 500 0.02 8.26 -16.55
CA VAL A 500 -1.24 8.47 -17.25
C VAL A 500 -2.25 9.19 -16.37
N VAL A 501 -2.76 10.32 -16.85
CA VAL A 501 -3.74 11.14 -16.15
C VAL A 501 -5.11 10.99 -16.80
N LEU A 502 -6.05 10.40 -16.09
CA LEU A 502 -7.45 10.31 -16.50
C LEU A 502 -8.15 11.62 -16.11
N ASN A 503 -8.29 12.52 -17.08
CA ASN A 503 -8.81 13.85 -16.87
C ASN A 503 -10.31 13.93 -17.17
N ASN A 504 -11.14 14.03 -16.13
CA ASN A 504 -12.58 14.27 -16.22
C ASN A 504 -12.99 15.69 -15.77
N TYR A 505 -12.02 16.60 -15.64
CA TYR A 505 -12.21 17.96 -15.18
C TYR A 505 -12.85 18.09 -13.79
N GLY A 506 -12.50 17.18 -12.87
CA GLY A 506 -13.08 17.25 -11.54
C GLY A 506 -12.58 16.23 -10.52
N ASP A 507 -13.00 16.43 -9.27
CA ASP A 507 -12.86 15.44 -8.20
C ASP A 507 -13.94 14.36 -8.41
N GLY A 508 -13.68 13.43 -9.36
CA GLY A 508 -14.68 12.53 -9.92
C GLY A 508 -15.43 11.70 -8.89
N MET A 509 -14.75 11.13 -7.89
CA MET A 509 -15.39 10.36 -6.82
C MET A 509 -16.31 11.26 -5.97
N VAL A 510 -15.87 12.47 -5.63
CA VAL A 510 -16.70 13.46 -4.89
C VAL A 510 -17.91 13.86 -5.74
N ARG A 511 -17.73 14.09 -7.04
CA ARG A 511 -18.83 14.38 -7.98
C ARG A 511 -19.85 13.25 -8.03
N GLN A 512 -19.40 11.99 -8.07
CA GLN A 512 -20.29 10.82 -8.07
C GLN A 512 -21.15 10.79 -6.80
N TRP A 513 -20.54 10.99 -5.61
CA TRP A 513 -21.27 11.08 -4.35
C TRP A 513 -22.25 12.27 -4.33
N GLN A 514 -21.85 13.42 -4.86
CA GLN A 514 -22.73 14.60 -4.93
C GLN A 514 -23.92 14.38 -5.87
N LYS A 515 -23.74 13.64 -6.96
CA LYS A 515 -24.83 13.24 -7.84
C LYS A 515 -25.80 12.29 -7.14
N LEU A 516 -25.29 11.27 -6.46
CA LEU A 516 -26.10 10.23 -5.80
C LEU A 516 -26.83 10.77 -4.57
N TYR A 517 -26.15 11.50 -3.69
CA TYR A 517 -26.66 11.82 -2.36
C TYR A 517 -26.97 13.32 -2.12
N TYR A 518 -26.47 14.21 -2.97
CA TYR A 518 -26.62 15.66 -2.78
C TYR A 518 -27.33 16.35 -3.94
N LYS A 519 -28.21 15.64 -4.66
CA LYS A 519 -29.06 16.17 -5.74
C LYS A 519 -28.23 16.87 -6.85
N GLY A 520 -27.04 16.37 -7.15
CA GLY A 520 -26.17 16.94 -8.17
C GLY A 520 -25.57 18.31 -7.87
N ARG A 521 -25.57 18.75 -6.61
CA ARG A 521 -24.94 20.03 -6.21
C ARG A 521 -23.42 19.86 -6.13
N LEU A 522 -22.71 20.21 -7.21
CA LEU A 522 -21.27 20.02 -7.39
C LEU A 522 -20.47 21.12 -6.67
N SER A 523 -20.47 21.12 -5.33
CA SER A 523 -19.71 22.08 -4.55
C SER A 523 -18.23 21.70 -4.50
N ALA A 524 -17.34 22.58 -4.97
CA ALA A 524 -15.88 22.48 -4.99
C ALA A 524 -15.29 21.29 -5.79
N SER A 525 -16.08 20.43 -6.39
CA SER A 525 -15.63 19.24 -7.12
C SER A 525 -15.50 19.45 -8.64
N ASP A 526 -16.07 20.50 -9.19
CA ASP A 526 -15.94 20.86 -10.61
C ASP A 526 -14.65 21.65 -10.84
N LYS A 527 -13.81 21.15 -11.73
CA LYS A 527 -12.53 21.76 -12.14
C LYS A 527 -12.56 22.29 -13.59
N SER A 528 -13.72 22.29 -14.25
CA SER A 528 -13.86 22.69 -15.65
C SER A 528 -13.35 24.11 -15.96
N LEU A 529 -13.37 25.01 -14.96
CA LEU A 529 -12.83 26.36 -15.07
C LEU A 529 -11.31 26.44 -14.85
N HIS A 530 -10.66 25.37 -14.41
CA HIS A 530 -9.22 25.36 -14.22
C HIS A 530 -8.51 25.28 -15.58
N ARG A 531 -7.46 26.10 -15.72
CA ARG A 531 -6.71 26.23 -16.99
C ARG A 531 -5.37 25.48 -16.96
N LYS A 532 -5.23 24.45 -16.10
CA LYS A 532 -4.00 23.67 -16.05
C LYS A 532 -3.86 22.86 -17.33
N ASP A 533 -2.75 23.01 -18.00
CA ASP A 533 -2.32 22.18 -19.12
C ASP A 533 -1.25 21.22 -18.61
N PHE A 534 -1.64 19.98 -18.37
CA PHE A 534 -0.75 18.96 -17.81
C PHE A 534 0.36 18.56 -18.79
N VAL A 535 0.06 18.51 -20.08
CA VAL A 535 1.05 18.20 -21.13
C VAL A 535 2.14 19.26 -21.19
N ARG A 536 1.76 20.54 -21.15
CA ARG A 536 2.76 21.61 -21.10
C ARG A 536 3.56 21.61 -19.81
N ALA A 537 2.95 21.27 -18.69
CA ALA A 537 3.66 21.13 -17.43
C ALA A 537 4.70 20.01 -17.51
N ALA A 538 4.31 18.81 -17.96
CA ALA A 538 5.23 17.70 -18.13
C ALA A 538 6.39 18.03 -19.09
N LYS A 539 6.11 18.74 -20.20
CA LYS A 539 7.16 19.22 -21.12
C LYS A 539 8.10 20.22 -20.45
N ALA A 540 7.58 21.12 -19.62
CA ALA A 540 8.41 22.07 -18.87
C ALA A 540 9.31 21.36 -17.86
N ASP A 541 8.85 20.25 -17.29
CA ASP A 541 9.59 19.41 -16.36
C ASP A 541 10.47 18.36 -17.08
N GLY A 542 10.64 18.44 -18.42
CA GLY A 542 11.63 17.67 -19.17
C GLY A 542 11.13 16.37 -19.80
N PHE A 543 9.83 16.08 -19.80
CA PHE A 543 9.30 14.91 -20.51
C PHE A 543 9.38 15.09 -22.03
N GLU A 544 10.15 14.25 -22.70
CA GLU A 544 10.23 14.23 -24.17
C GLU A 544 8.94 13.69 -24.79
N TYR A 545 8.38 12.63 -24.21
CA TYR A 545 7.07 12.11 -24.56
C TYR A 545 6.03 12.66 -23.59
N ALA A 546 5.26 13.65 -24.02
CA ALA A 546 4.11 14.21 -23.29
C ALA A 546 3.02 14.57 -24.27
N VAL A 547 1.92 13.80 -24.28
CA VAL A 547 0.84 13.92 -25.25
C VAL A 547 -0.53 13.96 -24.57
N ARG A 548 -1.54 14.47 -25.31
CA ARG A 548 -2.94 14.43 -24.93
C ARG A 548 -3.70 13.55 -25.88
N LEU A 549 -4.52 12.66 -25.35
CA LEU A 549 -5.45 11.81 -26.08
C LEU A 549 -6.88 12.27 -25.78
N ASP A 550 -7.61 12.69 -26.81
CA ASP A 550 -9.01 13.12 -26.77
C ASP A 550 -9.85 12.49 -27.90
N ASP A 551 -9.24 11.62 -28.69
CA ASP A 551 -9.86 10.91 -29.80
C ASP A 551 -9.87 9.39 -29.52
N LYS A 552 -11.06 8.82 -29.28
CA LYS A 552 -11.24 7.39 -28.99
C LYS A 552 -10.62 6.48 -30.07
N ALA A 553 -10.64 6.89 -31.33
CA ALA A 553 -10.10 6.09 -32.42
C ALA A 553 -8.59 5.89 -32.37
N LYS A 554 -7.87 6.71 -31.58
CA LYS A 554 -6.42 6.65 -31.40
C LYS A 554 -6.01 5.95 -30.11
N LEU A 555 -6.96 5.45 -29.30
CA LEU A 555 -6.69 4.94 -27.96
C LEU A 555 -5.60 3.87 -27.95
N GLU A 556 -5.82 2.78 -28.68
CA GLU A 556 -4.90 1.63 -28.70
C GLU A 556 -3.50 2.01 -29.20
N GLN A 557 -3.45 2.78 -30.30
CA GLN A 557 -2.18 3.25 -30.85
C GLN A 557 -1.43 4.14 -29.86
N THR A 558 -2.11 5.12 -29.27
CA THR A 558 -1.46 6.06 -28.34
C THR A 558 -0.96 5.35 -27.06
N ILE A 559 -1.74 4.39 -26.53
CA ILE A 559 -1.31 3.58 -25.38
C ILE A 559 -0.09 2.75 -25.73
N ALA A 560 -0.06 2.11 -26.92
CA ALA A 560 1.09 1.33 -27.35
C ALA A 560 2.36 2.20 -27.51
N GLU A 561 2.25 3.40 -28.09
CA GLU A 561 3.35 4.35 -28.22
C GLU A 561 3.83 4.85 -26.85
N PHE A 562 2.89 5.17 -25.95
CA PHE A 562 3.18 5.62 -24.58
C PHE A 562 3.94 4.58 -23.75
N ILE A 563 3.46 3.32 -23.77
CA ILE A 563 4.11 2.23 -23.03
C ILE A 563 5.46 1.87 -23.66
N GLY A 564 5.55 1.86 -24.99
CA GLY A 564 6.74 1.49 -25.75
C GLY A 564 7.83 2.58 -25.78
N PHE A 565 7.56 3.81 -25.35
CA PHE A 565 8.57 4.87 -25.33
C PHE A 565 9.71 4.54 -24.35
N GLU A 566 10.95 4.68 -24.77
CA GLU A 566 12.11 4.52 -23.89
C GLU A 566 12.29 5.79 -23.02
N GLY A 567 12.27 5.64 -21.71
CA GLY A 567 12.38 6.75 -20.76
C GLY A 567 11.05 7.19 -20.15
N PRO A 568 11.04 8.33 -19.43
CA PRO A 568 9.84 8.88 -18.80
C PRO A 568 8.81 9.31 -19.84
N ALA A 569 7.56 8.93 -19.63
CA ALA A 569 6.48 9.29 -20.55
C ALA A 569 5.24 9.79 -19.79
N PHE A 570 4.58 10.81 -20.35
CA PHE A 570 3.39 11.41 -19.78
C PHE A 570 2.24 11.39 -20.78
N LEU A 571 1.09 10.88 -20.38
CA LEU A 571 -0.13 10.81 -21.18
C LEU A 571 -1.31 11.42 -20.42
N GLU A 572 -1.90 12.48 -20.94
CA GLU A 572 -3.20 12.99 -20.49
C GLU A 572 -4.30 12.42 -21.37
N VAL A 573 -5.25 11.70 -20.78
CA VAL A 573 -6.43 11.18 -21.48
C VAL A 573 -7.66 11.96 -21.05
N ILE A 574 -8.34 12.61 -22.00
CA ILE A 574 -9.62 13.26 -21.74
C ILE A 574 -10.70 12.18 -21.77
N ILE A 575 -11.22 11.88 -20.60
CA ILE A 575 -12.22 10.82 -20.44
C ILE A 575 -13.64 11.39 -20.30
N ASP A 576 -14.64 10.53 -20.41
CA ASP A 576 -16.02 10.87 -20.14
C ASP A 576 -16.15 11.51 -18.75
N PRO A 577 -16.59 12.78 -18.64
CA PRO A 577 -16.71 13.47 -17.36
C PRO A 577 -17.82 12.91 -16.46
N ASP A 578 -18.74 12.14 -17.02
CA ASP A 578 -19.87 11.54 -16.33
C ASP A 578 -19.67 10.06 -16.00
N ALA A 579 -18.54 9.47 -16.42
CA ALA A 579 -18.19 8.11 -16.05
C ALA A 579 -18.17 7.94 -14.52
N SER A 580 -18.81 6.87 -14.07
CA SER A 580 -18.93 6.54 -12.64
C SER A 580 -18.32 5.18 -12.34
N VAL A 581 -17.88 5.00 -11.09
CA VAL A 581 -17.36 3.71 -10.62
C VAL A 581 -18.53 2.86 -10.12
N TYR A 582 -18.75 1.74 -10.77
CA TYR A 582 -19.69 0.71 -10.33
C TYR A 582 -18.99 -0.66 -10.32
N PRO A 583 -19.43 -1.60 -9.44
CA PRO A 583 -20.45 -1.46 -8.42
C PRO A 583 -20.09 -0.44 -7.33
N MET A 584 -21.10 -0.02 -6.56
CA MET A 584 -20.92 0.82 -5.39
C MET A 584 -21.87 0.37 -4.28
N VAL A 585 -21.33 0.07 -3.10
CA VAL A 585 -22.11 -0.16 -1.88
C VAL A 585 -22.25 1.17 -1.16
N GLY A 586 -23.48 1.65 -1.06
CA GLY A 586 -23.77 2.93 -0.40
C GLY A 586 -23.66 2.84 1.13
N PRO A 587 -23.62 3.99 1.81
CA PRO A 587 -23.62 4.03 3.27
C PRO A 587 -24.80 3.27 3.88
N GLY A 588 -24.52 2.38 4.84
CA GLY A 588 -25.55 1.58 5.52
C GLY A 588 -26.14 0.42 4.71
N GLN A 589 -25.73 0.24 3.46
CA GLN A 589 -26.20 -0.84 2.59
C GLN A 589 -25.38 -2.13 2.81
N SER A 590 -26.02 -3.26 2.49
CA SER A 590 -25.35 -4.57 2.34
C SER A 590 -24.85 -4.74 0.90
N TYR A 591 -24.14 -5.83 0.67
CA TYR A 591 -23.66 -6.16 -0.67
C TYR A 591 -24.79 -6.51 -1.65
N SER A 592 -25.89 -7.08 -1.18
CA SER A 592 -27.10 -7.31 -2.00
C SER A 592 -27.79 -6.02 -2.46
N GLU A 593 -27.57 -4.92 -1.76
CA GLU A 593 -28.14 -3.59 -2.07
C GLU A 593 -27.18 -2.71 -2.89
N MET A 594 -26.03 -3.26 -3.37
CA MET A 594 -25.09 -2.45 -4.13
C MET A 594 -25.69 -1.89 -5.42
N ILE A 595 -25.26 -0.69 -5.76
CA ILE A 595 -25.63 -0.02 -7.01
C ILE A 595 -24.69 -0.54 -8.10
N THR A 596 -25.24 -1.17 -9.14
CA THR A 596 -24.45 -1.78 -10.23
C THR A 596 -24.36 -0.92 -11.50
N GLY A 597 -25.10 0.20 -11.54
CA GLY A 597 -25.20 1.00 -12.78
C GLY A 597 -26.02 0.28 -13.86
N ASP A 598 -25.87 0.74 -15.11
CA ASP A 598 -26.71 0.27 -16.23
C ASP A 598 -26.11 -0.94 -16.97
N PHE A 599 -24.82 -1.24 -16.78
CA PHE A 599 -24.08 -2.23 -17.56
C PHE A 599 -23.73 -3.51 -16.79
N ILE A 600 -23.87 -3.51 -15.47
CA ILE A 600 -23.56 -4.67 -14.63
C ILE A 600 -24.88 -5.24 -14.09
N ALA A 601 -25.17 -6.50 -14.38
CA ALA A 601 -26.41 -7.12 -13.92
C ALA A 601 -26.43 -7.29 -12.39
N SER A 602 -27.49 -6.81 -11.75
CA SER A 602 -27.73 -7.01 -10.31
C SER A 602 -28.54 -8.28 -10.05
N ARG A 603 -28.47 -8.83 -8.82
CA ARG A 603 -29.41 -9.87 -8.38
C ARG A 603 -30.79 -9.25 -8.15
N GLY A 604 -31.83 -9.76 -8.83
CA GLY A 604 -33.22 -9.44 -8.56
C GLY A 604 -33.77 -8.20 -9.24
N SER A 605 -33.19 -7.74 -10.36
CA SER A 605 -33.77 -6.67 -11.17
C SER A 605 -34.82 -7.15 -12.17
N ASP A 606 -35.88 -7.83 -11.67
CA ASP A 606 -37.19 -7.78 -12.28
C ASP A 606 -38.11 -7.08 -11.26
N ASP A 607 -38.47 -5.84 -11.59
CA ASP A 607 -39.39 -4.98 -10.83
C ASP A 607 -39.04 -4.62 -9.37
N ASP A 608 -38.33 -3.51 -9.18
CA ASP A 608 -38.73 -2.43 -8.23
C ASP A 608 -37.65 -1.33 -8.18
N LYS A 609 -37.75 -0.38 -9.11
CA LYS A 609 -37.04 0.89 -9.02
C LYS A 609 -37.90 1.89 -8.25
N ASP A 610 -37.85 1.83 -6.92
CA ASP A 610 -38.27 2.98 -6.10
C ASP A 610 -37.17 3.29 -5.08
N VAL A 611 -36.30 4.21 -5.45
CA VAL A 611 -35.22 4.71 -4.57
C VAL A 611 -35.87 5.66 -3.56
N SER A 612 -36.42 5.11 -2.50
CA SER A 612 -36.84 5.90 -1.33
C SER A 612 -35.58 6.39 -0.61
N GLN A 613 -35.45 7.71 -0.60
CA GLN A 613 -34.45 8.48 0.13
C GLN A 613 -34.45 8.08 1.61
N THR A 614 -33.36 7.47 2.08
CA THR A 614 -33.07 7.40 3.51
C THR A 614 -32.15 8.56 3.88
N GLU A 615 -32.72 9.56 4.54
CA GLU A 615 -31.97 10.55 5.30
C GLU A 615 -31.42 9.85 6.55
N SER A 616 -30.10 9.68 6.63
CA SER A 616 -29.41 9.56 7.92
C SER A 616 -27.89 9.64 7.71
N PHE A 617 -27.33 10.74 8.14
CA PHE A 617 -25.93 10.88 8.55
C PHE A 617 -25.90 11.12 10.05
#